data_d184d5a29e7c10a95eaa34da65bc028b
#
_entry.id   d184d5a29e7c10a95eaa34da65bc028b
#
_cell.length_a   1.000
_cell.length_b   1.000
_cell.length_c   1.000
_cell.angle_alpha   90.00
_cell.angle_beta   90.00
_cell.angle_gamma   90.00
#
_symmetry.space_group_name_H-M   'P 1'
#
loop_
_entity.id
_entity.type
_entity.pdbx_description
1 polymer ?
#
loop_
_entity_poly.entity_id
_entity_poly.type
_entity_poly.pdbx_seq_one_letter_code
_entity_poly.pdbx_strand_id
1 'polypeptide(L)'
;SHSFQITNYYSLPNKTISYKSEAEIINAIEEKLINSIKLRLRSDVEVGSCLSGGLDSSIIAGIAKHLQPNKQMKLFTAVFPDESFDETNYAKQVAEFVGSSWKTVSPTAEEFFREIESLNYYQDLPVWSTSTYSQHRVMKLASENNIKVVLDGQGADELFGGYSHHYMAFWKENFSFKSINDSRQTIAHPYKLFSKQLIKDAFSLSVDYSNYFNSNKKQFGKSKNEKLALSL
;
A
#
# COMPACT_ATOMS: atom_id res chain seq x y z
N SER A 1 -8.73 -39.06 19.39
CA SER A 1 -7.85 -38.11 18.68
C SER A 1 -8.65 -37.45 17.56
N HIS A 2 -8.82 -36.14 17.63
CA HIS A 2 -9.43 -35.41 16.53
C HIS A 2 -8.33 -35.15 15.50
N SER A 3 -8.42 -35.77 14.32
CA SER A 3 -7.57 -35.44 13.18
C SER A 3 -8.21 -34.30 12.42
N PHE A 4 -7.45 -33.28 12.08
CA PHE A 4 -7.87 -32.25 11.15
C PHE A 4 -7.06 -32.37 9.86
N GLN A 5 -7.69 -32.04 8.73
CA GLN A 5 -7.06 -32.08 7.43
C GLN A 5 -6.97 -30.65 6.89
N ILE A 6 -5.77 -30.26 6.47
CA ILE A 6 -5.53 -28.99 5.77
C ILE A 6 -5.54 -29.28 4.28
N THR A 7 -6.45 -28.63 3.55
CA THR A 7 -6.54 -28.76 2.09
C THR A 7 -6.28 -27.41 1.44
N ASN A 8 -5.34 -27.37 0.50
CA ASN A 8 -5.10 -26.17 -0.30
C ASN A 8 -6.24 -26.04 -1.33
N TYR A 9 -7.09 -25.02 -1.17
CA TYR A 9 -8.23 -24.77 -2.06
C TYR A 9 -7.92 -23.81 -3.22
N TYR A 10 -6.76 -23.13 -3.20
CA TYR A 10 -6.35 -22.19 -4.22
C TYR A 10 -4.83 -22.16 -4.36
N SER A 11 -4.37 -22.05 -5.57
CA SER A 11 -2.98 -21.75 -5.91
C SER A 11 -2.94 -20.63 -6.96
N LEU A 12 -1.97 -19.73 -6.84
CA LEU A 12 -1.76 -18.69 -7.85
C LEU A 12 -1.44 -19.35 -9.20
N PRO A 13 -2.09 -18.94 -10.29
CA PRO A 13 -1.81 -19.49 -11.61
C PRO A 13 -0.37 -19.15 -12.00
N ASN A 14 0.38 -20.19 -12.38
CA ASN A 14 1.78 -20.07 -12.80
C ASN A 14 1.91 -19.73 -14.30
N LYS A 15 0.88 -19.09 -14.87
CA LYS A 15 0.85 -18.74 -16.31
C LYS A 15 1.12 -17.25 -16.47
N THR A 16 2.19 -16.92 -17.17
CA THR A 16 2.43 -15.56 -17.66
C THR A 16 1.48 -15.28 -18.81
N ILE A 17 0.74 -14.18 -18.70
CA ILE A 17 -0.11 -13.69 -19.80
C ILE A 17 0.78 -12.79 -20.67
N SER A 18 0.85 -13.09 -21.96
CA SER A 18 1.56 -12.25 -22.92
C SER A 18 0.65 -11.17 -23.48
N TYR A 19 1.10 -9.94 -23.45
CA TYR A 19 0.45 -8.80 -24.09
C TYR A 19 1.32 -8.28 -25.22
N LYS A 20 0.68 -7.69 -26.24
CA LYS A 20 1.37 -7.19 -27.45
C LYS A 20 1.97 -5.80 -27.25
N SER A 21 1.47 -5.05 -26.28
CA SER A 21 1.91 -3.69 -25.99
C SER A 21 1.65 -3.29 -24.54
N GLU A 22 2.36 -2.29 -24.06
CA GLU A 22 2.13 -1.66 -22.76
C GLU A 22 0.71 -1.10 -22.63
N ALA A 23 0.18 -0.49 -23.70
CA ALA A 23 -1.20 0.02 -23.70
C ALA A 23 -2.22 -1.09 -23.47
N GLU A 24 -2.01 -2.29 -24.02
CA GLU A 24 -2.88 -3.44 -23.79
C GLU A 24 -2.82 -3.89 -22.32
N ILE A 25 -1.65 -3.85 -21.69
CA ILE A 25 -1.49 -4.16 -20.26
C ILE A 25 -2.24 -3.13 -19.40
N ILE A 26 -2.05 -1.84 -19.66
CA ILE A 26 -2.70 -0.75 -18.92
C ILE A 26 -4.23 -0.89 -19.01
N ASN A 27 -4.77 -1.09 -20.22
CA ASN A 27 -6.20 -1.27 -20.41
C ASN A 27 -6.75 -2.51 -19.67
N ALA A 28 -6.00 -3.61 -19.68
CA ALA A 28 -6.40 -4.83 -18.97
C ALA A 28 -6.39 -4.66 -17.45
N ILE A 29 -5.44 -3.89 -16.90
CA ILE A 29 -5.39 -3.55 -15.47
C ILE A 29 -6.56 -2.63 -15.12
N GLU A 30 -6.78 -1.58 -15.88
CA GLU A 30 -7.88 -0.63 -15.68
C GLU A 30 -9.24 -1.34 -15.69
N GLU A 31 -9.51 -2.19 -16.67
CA GLU A 31 -10.73 -2.98 -16.74
C GLU A 31 -10.93 -3.86 -15.50
N LYS A 32 -9.88 -4.53 -15.04
CA LYS A 32 -9.94 -5.38 -13.86
C LYS A 32 -10.18 -4.58 -12.58
N LEU A 33 -9.54 -3.43 -12.41
CA LEU A 33 -9.75 -2.53 -11.28
C LEU A 33 -11.18 -2.00 -11.25
N ILE A 34 -11.68 -1.50 -12.38
CA ILE A 34 -13.06 -1.00 -12.52
C ILE A 34 -14.06 -2.11 -12.16
N ASN A 35 -13.90 -3.30 -12.72
CA ASN A 35 -14.78 -4.43 -12.45
C ASN A 35 -14.70 -4.87 -10.98
N SER A 36 -13.53 -4.90 -10.39
CA SER A 36 -13.32 -5.24 -8.98
C SER A 36 -14.05 -4.27 -8.05
N ILE A 37 -13.89 -2.97 -8.27
CA ILE A 37 -14.55 -1.93 -7.48
C ILE A 37 -16.07 -1.95 -7.70
N LYS A 38 -16.50 -2.10 -8.96
CA LYS A 38 -17.94 -2.22 -9.31
C LYS A 38 -18.62 -3.35 -8.54
N LEU A 39 -17.97 -4.51 -8.44
CA LEU A 39 -18.49 -5.64 -7.67
C LEU A 39 -18.61 -5.33 -6.18
N ARG A 40 -17.64 -4.64 -5.60
CA ARG A 40 -17.60 -4.28 -4.17
C ARG A 40 -18.53 -3.13 -3.80
N LEU A 41 -18.93 -2.31 -4.76
CA LEU A 41 -19.95 -1.29 -4.57
C LEU A 41 -21.38 -1.86 -4.55
N ARG A 42 -21.56 -3.16 -4.84
CA ARG A 42 -22.83 -3.87 -4.68
C ARG A 42 -23.01 -4.22 -3.22
N SER A 43 -23.83 -3.44 -2.53
CA SER A 43 -24.04 -3.55 -1.10
C SER A 43 -25.46 -3.12 -0.72
N ASP A 44 -26.01 -3.77 0.29
CA ASP A 44 -27.31 -3.43 0.89
C ASP A 44 -27.19 -2.26 1.89
N VAL A 45 -25.98 -1.80 2.17
CA VAL A 45 -25.67 -0.69 3.07
C VAL A 45 -24.81 0.36 2.37
N GLU A 46 -24.72 1.54 2.96
CA GLU A 46 -23.81 2.59 2.48
C GLU A 46 -22.36 2.13 2.57
N VAL A 47 -21.62 2.31 1.48
CA VAL A 47 -20.19 1.98 1.37
C VAL A 47 -19.37 3.26 1.47
N GLY A 48 -18.42 3.29 2.38
CA GLY A 48 -17.37 4.32 2.46
C GLY A 48 -16.05 3.87 1.88
N SER A 49 -15.02 4.69 1.99
CA SER A 49 -13.66 4.31 1.62
C SER A 49 -12.63 4.91 2.59
N CYS A 50 -11.60 4.13 2.89
CA CYS A 50 -10.38 4.67 3.46
C CYS A 50 -9.67 5.51 2.40
N LEU A 51 -9.11 6.65 2.81
CA LEU A 51 -8.33 7.54 1.94
C LEU A 51 -7.07 7.99 2.66
N SER A 52 -5.92 7.44 2.29
CA SER A 52 -4.63 7.87 2.85
C SER A 52 -4.05 9.10 2.16
N GLY A 53 -4.45 9.35 0.92
CA GLY A 53 -3.80 10.32 0.02
C GLY A 53 -2.77 9.65 -0.91
N GLY A 54 -2.38 8.40 -0.62
CA GLY A 54 -1.56 7.58 -1.50
C GLY A 54 -2.30 7.18 -2.78
N LEU A 55 -1.55 6.68 -3.77
CA LEU A 55 -2.06 6.37 -5.10
C LEU A 55 -3.21 5.35 -5.06
N ASP A 56 -3.07 4.28 -4.30
CA ASP A 56 -4.00 3.14 -4.29
C ASP A 56 -5.38 3.53 -3.78
N SER A 57 -5.44 4.20 -2.63
CA SER A 57 -6.70 4.68 -2.06
C SER A 57 -7.35 5.76 -2.93
N SER A 58 -6.54 6.58 -3.60
CA SER A 58 -7.00 7.63 -4.50
C SER A 58 -7.63 7.05 -5.78
N ILE A 59 -7.03 6.00 -6.34
CA ILE A 59 -7.59 5.27 -7.49
C ILE A 59 -8.95 4.65 -7.14
N ILE A 60 -9.06 4.03 -5.96
CA ILE A 60 -10.34 3.45 -5.51
C ILE A 60 -11.41 4.52 -5.40
N ALA A 61 -11.12 5.65 -4.74
CA ALA A 61 -12.06 6.75 -4.59
C ALA A 61 -12.48 7.35 -5.96
N GLY A 62 -11.51 7.53 -6.86
CA GLY A 62 -11.76 8.05 -8.22
C GLY A 62 -12.63 7.12 -9.06
N ILE A 63 -12.33 5.82 -9.09
CA ILE A 63 -13.14 4.83 -9.82
C ILE A 63 -14.54 4.71 -9.20
N ALA A 64 -14.65 4.69 -7.88
CA ALA A 64 -15.96 4.65 -7.21
C ALA A 64 -16.83 5.86 -7.59
N LYS A 65 -16.25 7.06 -7.63
CA LYS A 65 -16.92 8.28 -8.10
C LYS A 65 -17.33 8.17 -9.56
N HIS A 66 -16.47 7.65 -10.42
CA HIS A 66 -16.78 7.43 -11.84
C HIS A 66 -17.97 6.47 -12.02
N LEU A 67 -18.00 5.39 -11.27
CA LEU A 67 -19.07 4.38 -11.33
C LEU A 67 -20.38 4.85 -10.71
N GLN A 68 -20.34 5.74 -9.73
CA GLN A 68 -21.51 6.26 -9.01
C GLN A 68 -21.46 7.79 -8.91
N PRO A 69 -21.55 8.54 -10.03
CA PRO A 69 -21.33 10.00 -10.06
C PRO A 69 -22.30 10.79 -9.19
N ASN A 70 -23.51 10.28 -8.98
CA ASN A 70 -24.55 10.94 -8.20
C ASN A 70 -24.55 10.56 -6.71
N LYS A 71 -23.68 9.60 -6.30
CA LYS A 71 -23.53 9.24 -4.89
C LYS A 71 -22.34 9.97 -4.29
N GLN A 72 -22.51 10.47 -3.09
CA GLN A 72 -21.42 10.99 -2.27
C GLN A 72 -20.95 9.88 -1.35
N MET A 73 -19.77 9.32 -1.65
CA MET A 73 -19.13 8.35 -0.77
C MET A 73 -18.52 9.08 0.42
N LYS A 74 -18.61 8.52 1.63
CA LYS A 74 -17.89 9.04 2.79
C LYS A 74 -16.45 8.52 2.76
N LEU A 75 -15.49 9.43 2.91
CA LEU A 75 -14.06 9.14 2.93
C LEU A 75 -13.49 9.35 4.34
N PHE A 76 -12.61 8.45 4.77
CA PHE A 76 -12.06 8.42 6.12
C PHE A 76 -10.54 8.37 6.07
N THR A 77 -9.88 9.26 6.84
CA THR A 77 -8.43 9.43 6.84
C THR A 77 -7.89 9.55 8.26
N ALA A 78 -6.80 8.83 8.56
CA ALA A 78 -5.95 9.15 9.70
C ALA A 78 -4.99 10.28 9.29
N VAL A 79 -4.93 11.33 10.09
CA VAL A 79 -4.07 12.50 9.87
C VAL A 79 -3.05 12.61 10.98
N PHE A 80 -1.85 13.08 10.64
CA PHE A 80 -0.72 13.22 11.54
C PHE A 80 -0.11 14.61 11.39
N PRO A 81 -0.80 15.67 11.89
CA PRO A 81 -0.35 17.04 11.75
C PRO A 81 1.10 17.19 12.24
N ASP A 82 1.89 17.97 11.50
CA ASP A 82 3.29 18.28 11.80
C ASP A 82 4.29 17.11 11.67
N GLU A 83 3.85 15.94 11.18
CA GLU A 83 4.74 14.82 10.89
C GLU A 83 5.19 14.81 9.43
N SER A 84 6.43 14.42 9.19
CA SER A 84 7.04 14.42 7.84
C SER A 84 6.40 13.41 6.88
N PHE A 85 5.66 12.44 7.40
CA PHE A 85 4.92 11.42 6.64
C PHE A 85 3.42 11.74 6.51
N ASP A 86 2.98 12.93 6.91
CA ASP A 86 1.56 13.32 6.82
C ASP A 86 1.14 13.57 5.37
N GLU A 87 0.21 12.77 4.87
CA GLU A 87 -0.35 12.85 3.53
C GLU A 87 -1.70 13.58 3.48
N THR A 88 -2.09 14.26 4.56
CA THR A 88 -3.39 14.94 4.71
C THR A 88 -3.72 15.85 3.53
N ASN A 89 -2.73 16.61 3.01
CA ASN A 89 -2.93 17.53 1.90
C ASN A 89 -3.30 16.78 0.60
N TYR A 90 -2.74 15.60 0.35
CA TYR A 90 -3.07 14.79 -0.81
C TYR A 90 -4.48 14.17 -0.66
N ALA A 91 -4.78 13.63 0.52
CA ALA A 91 -6.12 13.10 0.82
C ALA A 91 -7.20 14.18 0.64
N LYS A 92 -6.94 15.41 1.10
CA LYS A 92 -7.84 16.54 0.92
C LYS A 92 -8.10 16.85 -0.55
N GLN A 93 -7.05 16.94 -1.37
CA GLN A 93 -7.18 17.21 -2.80
C GLN A 93 -8.03 16.13 -3.50
N VAL A 94 -7.83 14.86 -3.17
CA VAL A 94 -8.62 13.77 -3.73
C VAL A 94 -10.07 13.86 -3.27
N ALA A 95 -10.34 14.11 -1.99
CA ALA A 95 -11.69 14.26 -1.46
C ALA A 95 -12.46 15.42 -2.12
N GLU A 96 -11.78 16.54 -2.35
CA GLU A 96 -12.33 17.70 -3.07
C GLU A 96 -12.62 17.36 -4.54
N PHE A 97 -11.68 16.70 -5.21
CA PHE A 97 -11.83 16.28 -6.62
C PHE A 97 -13.01 15.34 -6.82
N VAL A 98 -13.19 14.34 -5.96
CA VAL A 98 -14.32 13.41 -6.06
C VAL A 98 -15.63 13.99 -5.50
N GLY A 99 -15.58 15.16 -4.85
CA GLY A 99 -16.75 15.83 -4.29
C GLY A 99 -17.43 15.03 -3.18
N SER A 100 -16.65 14.37 -2.33
CA SER A 100 -17.13 13.45 -1.30
C SER A 100 -17.03 14.04 0.10
N SER A 101 -17.88 13.56 1.02
CA SER A 101 -17.77 13.91 2.44
C SER A 101 -16.52 13.28 3.03
N TRP A 102 -15.61 14.10 3.52
CA TRP A 102 -14.33 13.69 4.07
C TRP A 102 -14.29 13.89 5.59
N LYS A 103 -13.90 12.84 6.31
CA LYS A 103 -13.78 12.80 7.76
C LYS A 103 -12.38 12.36 8.15
N THR A 104 -11.82 13.00 9.18
CA THR A 104 -10.46 12.73 9.64
C THR A 104 -10.44 12.37 11.11
N VAL A 105 -9.45 11.57 11.50
CA VAL A 105 -9.10 11.29 12.90
C VAL A 105 -7.59 11.45 13.05
N SER A 106 -7.17 12.03 14.17
CA SER A 106 -5.74 12.12 14.53
C SER A 106 -5.46 11.17 15.69
N PRO A 107 -4.88 9.97 15.44
CA PRO A 107 -4.53 9.04 16.50
C PRO A 107 -3.44 9.61 17.40
N THR A 108 -3.58 9.45 18.72
CA THR A 108 -2.57 9.88 19.70
C THR A 108 -1.96 8.70 20.46
N ALA A 109 -0.77 8.91 21.02
CA ALA A 109 -0.09 7.91 21.84
C ALA A 109 -0.89 7.58 23.11
N GLU A 110 -1.50 8.57 23.75
CA GLU A 110 -2.31 8.34 24.94
C GLU A 110 -3.54 7.47 24.63
N GLU A 111 -4.21 7.73 23.50
CA GLU A 111 -5.35 6.91 23.05
C GLU A 111 -4.89 5.49 22.74
N PHE A 112 -3.74 5.32 22.10
CA PHE A 112 -3.16 4.00 21.82
C PHE A 112 -2.98 3.18 23.09
N PHE A 113 -2.32 3.74 24.10
CA PHE A 113 -2.08 3.03 25.37
C PHE A 113 -3.39 2.71 26.11
N ARG A 114 -4.40 3.54 26.00
CA ARG A 114 -5.72 3.29 26.58
C ARG A 114 -6.50 2.20 25.87
N GLU A 115 -6.36 2.09 24.54
CA GLU A 115 -7.18 1.22 23.70
C GLU A 115 -6.49 -0.09 23.30
N ILE A 116 -5.19 -0.27 23.61
CA ILE A 116 -4.40 -1.42 23.14
C ILE A 116 -4.95 -2.78 23.57
N GLU A 117 -5.49 -2.91 24.78
CA GLU A 117 -6.07 -4.16 25.26
C GLU A 117 -7.32 -4.53 24.44
N SER A 118 -8.19 -3.55 24.20
CA SER A 118 -9.38 -3.74 23.37
C SER A 118 -9.00 -4.07 21.93
N LEU A 119 -8.00 -3.41 21.38
CA LEU A 119 -7.52 -3.67 20.04
C LEU A 119 -6.95 -5.09 19.90
N ASN A 120 -6.14 -5.55 20.87
CA ASN A 120 -5.63 -6.92 20.89
C ASN A 120 -6.76 -7.95 20.97
N TYR A 121 -7.80 -7.67 21.75
CA TYR A 121 -8.98 -8.52 21.83
C TYR A 121 -9.68 -8.69 20.47
N TYR A 122 -9.92 -7.60 19.73
CA TYR A 122 -10.57 -7.64 18.44
C TYR A 122 -9.68 -8.18 17.31
N GLN A 123 -8.36 -8.08 17.45
CA GLN A 123 -7.41 -8.61 16.46
C GLN A 123 -7.06 -10.09 16.67
N ASP A 124 -7.44 -10.68 17.82
CA ASP A 124 -7.04 -12.03 18.25
C ASP A 124 -5.52 -12.26 18.29
N LEU A 125 -4.73 -11.20 18.11
CA LEU A 125 -3.26 -11.20 18.09
C LEU A 125 -2.72 -9.93 18.73
N PRO A 126 -1.52 -9.96 19.34
CA PRO A 126 -0.87 -8.77 19.82
C PRO A 126 -0.62 -7.76 18.69
N VAL A 127 -0.92 -6.50 18.95
CA VAL A 127 -0.62 -5.41 18.01
C VAL A 127 0.89 -5.20 17.94
N TRP A 128 1.45 -5.32 16.76
CA TRP A 128 2.89 -5.24 16.49
C TRP A 128 3.30 -3.99 15.71
N SER A 129 2.32 -3.18 15.28
CA SER A 129 2.57 -1.96 14.49
C SER A 129 1.57 -0.87 14.84
N THR A 130 2.04 0.37 14.92
CA THR A 130 1.19 1.56 15.08
C THR A 130 0.26 1.79 13.87
N SER A 131 0.62 1.26 12.70
CA SER A 131 -0.25 1.29 11.51
C SER A 131 -1.57 0.55 11.76
N THR A 132 -1.54 -0.58 12.48
CA THR A 132 -2.74 -1.33 12.86
C THR A 132 -3.67 -0.49 13.74
N TYR A 133 -3.09 0.29 14.67
CA TYR A 133 -3.87 1.20 15.49
C TYR A 133 -4.48 2.34 14.68
N SER A 134 -3.71 2.94 13.78
CA SER A 134 -4.22 4.00 12.90
C SER A 134 -5.40 3.52 12.05
N GLN A 135 -5.30 2.30 11.50
CA GLN A 135 -6.39 1.66 10.77
C GLN A 135 -7.61 1.41 11.66
N HIS A 136 -7.41 0.93 12.89
CA HIS A 136 -8.50 0.78 13.87
C HIS A 136 -9.23 2.09 14.12
N ARG A 137 -8.51 3.22 14.27
CA ARG A 137 -9.12 4.55 14.48
C ARG A 137 -9.94 5.01 13.27
N VAL A 138 -9.47 4.71 12.06
CA VAL A 138 -10.22 4.97 10.81
C VAL A 138 -11.50 4.13 10.75
N MET A 139 -11.42 2.84 11.10
CA MET A 139 -12.61 1.96 11.15
C MET A 139 -13.61 2.40 12.21
N LYS A 140 -13.14 2.84 13.36
CA LYS A 140 -13.98 3.41 14.43
C LYS A 140 -14.68 4.68 13.94
N LEU A 141 -13.94 5.59 13.29
CA LEU A 141 -14.52 6.81 12.70
C LEU A 141 -15.58 6.48 11.65
N ALA A 142 -15.36 5.46 10.81
CA ALA A 142 -16.36 5.02 9.84
C ALA A 142 -17.62 4.50 10.53
N SER A 143 -17.48 3.68 11.58
CA SER A 143 -18.58 3.18 12.39
C SER A 143 -19.39 4.30 13.05
N GLU A 144 -18.73 5.30 13.63
CA GLU A 144 -19.35 6.49 14.23
C GLU A 144 -20.14 7.33 13.21
N ASN A 145 -19.81 7.21 11.93
CA ASN A 145 -20.52 7.82 10.81
C ASN A 145 -21.53 6.89 10.13
N ASN A 146 -21.91 5.79 10.81
CA ASN A 146 -22.86 4.77 10.34
C ASN A 146 -22.44 4.04 9.06
N ILE A 147 -21.15 3.95 8.79
CA ILE A 147 -20.60 3.16 7.67
C ILE A 147 -20.15 1.80 8.20
N LYS A 148 -20.74 0.73 7.64
CA LYS A 148 -20.43 -0.66 7.99
C LYS A 148 -19.45 -1.33 7.02
N VAL A 149 -19.34 -0.80 5.81
CA VAL A 149 -18.47 -1.34 4.75
C VAL A 149 -17.60 -0.21 4.23
N VAL A 150 -16.30 -0.44 4.22
CA VAL A 150 -15.33 0.48 3.63
C VAL A 150 -14.49 -0.23 2.57
N LEU A 151 -14.19 0.46 1.48
CA LEU A 151 -13.17 0.05 0.54
C LEU A 151 -11.81 0.50 1.05
N ASP A 152 -10.79 -0.31 0.80
CA ASP A 152 -9.42 -0.04 1.25
C ASP A 152 -8.42 -0.38 0.14
N GLY A 153 -7.29 0.33 0.12
CA GLY A 153 -6.17 0.13 -0.81
C GLY A 153 -5.22 -1.00 -0.41
N GLN A 154 -5.46 -1.66 0.71
CA GLN A 154 -4.60 -2.74 1.20
C GLN A 154 -4.46 -3.88 0.18
N GLY A 155 -3.24 -4.36 -0.01
CA GLY A 155 -2.90 -5.39 -1.00
C GLY A 155 -2.46 -4.85 -2.37
N ALA A 156 -2.55 -3.54 -2.61
CA ALA A 156 -2.11 -2.95 -3.87
C ALA A 156 -0.59 -2.95 -4.02
N ASP A 157 0.15 -2.66 -2.95
CA ASP A 157 1.61 -2.72 -2.95
C ASP A 157 2.14 -4.12 -3.29
N GLU A 158 1.48 -5.17 -2.84
CA GLU A 158 1.79 -6.56 -3.16
C GLU A 158 1.54 -6.88 -4.64
N LEU A 159 0.51 -6.28 -5.23
CA LEU A 159 0.13 -6.50 -6.63
C LEU A 159 0.99 -5.68 -7.60
N PHE A 160 1.29 -4.44 -7.24
CA PHE A 160 1.93 -3.47 -8.13
C PHE A 160 3.40 -3.18 -7.77
N GLY A 161 3.95 -3.89 -6.78
CA GLY A 161 5.35 -3.76 -6.41
C GLY A 161 5.67 -2.44 -5.70
N GLY A 162 4.78 -1.93 -4.84
CA GLY A 162 4.93 -0.66 -4.13
C GLY A 162 6.02 -0.64 -3.06
N TYR A 163 6.41 -1.80 -2.52
CA TYR A 163 7.43 -1.87 -1.47
C TYR A 163 8.86 -1.74 -2.01
N SER A 164 9.72 -1.10 -1.25
CA SER A 164 11.13 -0.89 -1.61
C SER A 164 11.89 -2.19 -1.90
N HIS A 165 11.55 -3.30 -1.23
CA HIS A 165 12.19 -4.59 -1.47
C HIS A 165 11.84 -5.19 -2.84
N HIS A 166 10.68 -4.87 -3.43
CA HIS A 166 10.33 -5.27 -4.80
C HIS A 166 11.28 -4.61 -5.81
N TYR A 167 11.58 -3.32 -5.61
CA TYR A 167 12.56 -2.61 -6.45
C TYR A 167 13.96 -3.21 -6.31
N MET A 168 14.36 -3.57 -5.09
CA MET A 168 15.66 -4.20 -4.86
C MET A 168 15.75 -5.58 -5.54
N ALA A 169 14.70 -6.39 -5.49
CA ALA A 169 14.64 -7.67 -6.19
C ALA A 169 14.77 -7.48 -7.70
N PHE A 170 13.98 -6.56 -8.26
CA PHE A 170 14.04 -6.20 -9.68
C PHE A 170 15.45 -5.75 -10.11
N TRP A 171 16.11 -4.90 -9.30
CA TRP A 171 17.46 -4.45 -9.57
C TRP A 171 18.46 -5.62 -9.53
N LYS A 172 18.40 -6.50 -8.55
CA LYS A 172 19.29 -7.67 -8.46
C LYS A 172 19.16 -8.58 -9.67
N GLU A 173 17.96 -8.83 -10.15
CA GLU A 173 17.73 -9.67 -11.31
C GLU A 173 18.20 -9.04 -12.62
N ASN A 174 18.03 -7.74 -12.77
CA ASN A 174 18.36 -7.03 -14.01
C ASN A 174 19.80 -6.51 -14.09
N PHE A 175 20.50 -6.36 -12.95
CA PHE A 175 21.90 -5.93 -12.89
C PHE A 175 22.92 -7.06 -12.63
N SER A 176 22.55 -8.30 -12.82
CA SER A 176 23.51 -9.39 -12.85
C SER A 176 24.50 -9.17 -14.01
N PHE A 177 25.81 -9.11 -13.72
CA PHE A 177 26.90 -8.86 -14.70
C PHE A 177 26.88 -9.79 -15.92
N LYS A 178 26.19 -10.91 -15.85
CA LYS A 178 26.03 -11.86 -16.96
C LYS A 178 25.04 -11.41 -18.03
N SER A 179 24.12 -10.52 -17.67
CA SER A 179 23.06 -10.00 -18.58
C SER A 179 23.52 -8.79 -19.40
N ILE A 180 24.65 -8.15 -19.07
CA ILE A 180 25.11 -6.94 -19.78
C ILE A 180 25.49 -7.21 -21.23
N ASN A 181 25.93 -8.41 -21.58
CA ASN A 181 26.32 -8.75 -22.96
C ASN A 181 25.16 -9.19 -23.86
N ASP A 182 24.07 -9.75 -23.30
CA ASP A 182 22.91 -10.23 -24.09
C ASP A 182 21.75 -9.22 -24.16
N SER A 183 21.77 -8.18 -23.32
CA SER A 183 20.59 -7.36 -23.09
C SER A 183 20.60 -5.99 -23.77
N ARG A 184 21.45 -5.75 -24.76
CA ARG A 184 21.41 -4.50 -25.55
C ARG A 184 20.06 -4.19 -26.18
N GLN A 185 19.19 -5.18 -26.35
CA GLN A 185 17.83 -5.01 -26.85
C GLN A 185 16.76 -4.95 -25.74
N THR A 186 17.01 -5.56 -24.56
CA THR A 186 15.99 -5.66 -23.49
C THR A 186 16.13 -4.54 -22.46
N ILE A 187 17.30 -3.93 -22.30
CA ILE A 187 17.57 -2.85 -21.32
C ILE A 187 17.06 -1.48 -21.81
N ALA A 188 16.75 -1.32 -23.10
CA ALA A 188 16.23 -0.05 -23.61
C ALA A 188 14.81 0.27 -23.10
N HIS A 189 14.06 -0.69 -22.61
CA HIS A 189 12.66 -0.54 -22.24
C HIS A 189 12.44 -0.01 -20.79
N PRO A 190 13.11 -0.51 -19.75
CA PRO A 190 12.92 0.03 -18.40
C PRO A 190 13.44 1.47 -18.24
N TYR A 191 14.51 1.82 -18.94
CA TYR A 191 15.07 3.18 -18.93
C TYR A 191 14.16 4.25 -19.56
N LYS A 192 13.26 3.87 -20.43
CA LYS A 192 12.28 4.80 -21.02
C LYS A 192 11.06 5.02 -20.10
N LEU A 193 10.73 4.03 -19.29
CA LEU A 193 9.61 4.09 -18.33
C LEU A 193 9.96 4.91 -17.08
N PHE A 194 11.23 4.92 -16.69
CA PHE A 194 11.68 5.74 -15.57
C PHE A 194 12.23 7.07 -16.10
N SER A 195 11.52 8.17 -15.83
CA SER A 195 12.06 9.49 -16.11
C SER A 195 13.44 9.63 -15.45
N LYS A 196 14.35 10.43 -16.05
CA LYS A 196 15.66 10.75 -15.44
C LYS A 196 15.54 11.23 -13.99
N GLN A 197 14.38 11.76 -13.63
CA GLN A 197 14.06 12.22 -12.28
C GLN A 197 13.87 11.02 -11.33
N LEU A 198 13.11 10.00 -11.74
CA LEU A 198 12.89 8.79 -10.91
C LEU A 198 14.20 8.02 -10.64
N ILE A 199 15.11 8.01 -11.62
CA ILE A 199 16.45 7.41 -11.43
C ILE A 199 17.28 8.23 -10.44
N LYS A 200 17.20 9.57 -10.53
CA LYS A 200 17.83 10.46 -9.56
C LYS A 200 17.25 10.26 -8.15
N ASP A 201 15.95 10.15 -8.05
CA ASP A 201 15.24 9.98 -6.79
C ASP A 201 15.52 8.58 -6.19
N ALA A 202 15.55 7.52 -7.01
CA ALA A 202 15.97 6.19 -6.58
C ALA A 202 17.45 6.14 -6.14
N PHE A 203 18.33 6.90 -6.83
CA PHE A 203 19.73 7.02 -6.43
C PHE A 203 19.89 7.86 -5.16
N SER A 204 19.13 8.95 -5.00
CA SER A 204 19.14 9.75 -3.77
C SER A 204 18.56 8.94 -2.59
N LEU A 205 17.48 8.19 -2.79
CA LEU A 205 16.91 7.29 -1.79
C LEU A 205 17.92 6.18 -1.40
N SER A 206 18.68 5.61 -2.35
CA SER A 206 19.70 4.62 -2.03
C SER A 206 20.89 5.21 -1.26
N VAL A 207 21.26 6.47 -1.55
CA VAL A 207 22.29 7.21 -0.82
C VAL A 207 21.77 7.65 0.55
N ASP A 208 20.54 8.11 0.64
CA ASP A 208 19.90 8.46 1.91
C ASP A 208 19.67 7.24 2.79
N TYR A 209 19.29 6.10 2.22
CA TYR A 209 19.19 4.83 2.95
C TYR A 209 20.56 4.33 3.43
N SER A 210 21.59 4.47 2.63
CA SER A 210 22.98 4.17 3.02
C SER A 210 23.48 5.09 4.14
N ASN A 211 23.14 6.38 4.05
CA ASN A 211 23.48 7.37 5.07
C ASN A 211 22.65 7.17 6.35
N TYR A 212 21.39 6.83 6.25
CA TYR A 212 20.51 6.45 7.37
C TYR A 212 21.06 5.19 8.09
N PHE A 213 21.44 4.15 7.36
CA PHE A 213 22.07 2.95 7.94
C PHE A 213 23.43 3.25 8.56
N ASN A 214 24.25 4.07 7.93
CA ASN A 214 25.57 4.43 8.45
C ASN A 214 25.50 5.37 9.66
N SER A 215 24.53 6.28 9.73
CA SER A 215 24.30 7.15 10.89
C SER A 215 23.74 6.36 12.09
N ASN A 216 22.92 5.36 11.83
CA ASN A 216 22.34 4.50 12.87
C ASN A 216 23.23 3.33 13.30
N LYS A 217 24.25 2.96 12.50
CA LYS A 217 25.26 1.98 12.92
C LYS A 217 25.96 2.34 14.23
N LYS A 218 26.10 3.62 14.55
CA LYS A 218 26.66 4.08 15.83
C LYS A 218 25.70 3.87 17.02
N GLN A 219 24.39 3.80 16.79
CA GLN A 219 23.38 3.55 17.83
C GLN A 219 23.15 2.04 18.05
N PHE A 220 23.26 1.22 17.01
CA PHE A 220 23.08 -0.24 17.09
C PHE A 220 24.36 -1.05 17.36
N GLY A 221 25.51 -0.41 17.43
CA GLY A 221 26.84 -1.03 17.50
C GLY A 221 27.25 -1.59 18.85
N LYS A 222 26.35 -2.07 19.71
CA LYS A 222 26.68 -2.74 20.98
C LYS A 222 25.89 -4.02 21.30
N SER A 223 25.15 -4.58 20.36
CA SER A 223 24.48 -5.88 20.56
C SER A 223 25.26 -7.02 19.89
N LYS A 224 25.62 -8.03 20.66
CA LYS A 224 26.38 -9.24 20.26
C LYS A 224 25.64 -10.15 19.25
N ASN A 225 24.54 -9.73 18.67
CA ASN A 225 23.68 -10.52 17.75
C ASN A 225 23.80 -10.15 16.27
N GLU A 226 24.85 -9.39 15.89
CA GLU A 226 25.06 -8.96 14.48
C GLU A 226 25.40 -10.10 13.49
N LYS A 227 25.64 -11.32 13.96
CA LYS A 227 25.95 -12.45 13.06
C LYS A 227 24.75 -13.15 12.46
N LEU A 228 23.52 -12.85 12.93
CA LEU A 228 22.30 -13.53 12.44
C LEU A 228 21.56 -12.75 11.32
N ALA A 229 21.86 -11.47 11.15
CA ALA A 229 21.14 -10.60 10.20
C ALA A 229 21.76 -10.54 8.79
N LEU A 230 22.87 -11.23 8.55
CA LEU A 230 23.57 -11.24 7.25
C LEU A 230 23.56 -12.62 6.55
N SER A 231 22.73 -13.56 7.02
CA SER A 231 22.62 -14.91 6.43
C SER A 231 21.17 -15.27 6.02
N LEU A 232 20.29 -14.29 5.80
CA LEU A 232 18.99 -14.52 5.18
C LEU A 232 18.88 -13.69 3.91
#